data_8008371c57f7285e9548edd531a23e98
#
_entry.id   8008371c57f7285e9548edd531a23e98
#
_cell.length_a   1.000
_cell.length_b   1.000
_cell.length_c   1.000
_cell.angle_alpha   90.00
_cell.angle_beta   90.00
_cell.angle_gamma   90.00
#
_symmetry.space_group_name_H-M   'P 1'
#
loop_
_entity.id
_entity.type
_entity.pdbx_description
1 polymer ?
#
loop_
_entity_poly.entity_id
_entity_poly.type
_entity_poly.pdbx_seq_one_letter_code
_entity_poly.pdbx_strand_id
1 'polypeptide(L)'
;DLEKKLFLARKRFVNHSDYSKIMFVIKNSFDAEEAFTIAKQATNDYGNETKQNEFDDWWVRFPKSDTGLKIASLDYWCRCDDKIEYDKHFANYFMTVEDIGEAVIIANKIAPTLRESLVYCNESWWCCSEQNIWRKQKEPASFIVREFKLYMDWNIKKTADKITNEPTEKRKEELREILNGYTSASKKSSSTQFRRDVSAFLRTELLDNTFIDKLDKNTFHLAFANGIVDLRTKIFRKGFRSDDFITTHIPQEYAEEFSEEKYEYVKEVLLPIMNNNPEHLEYWLSCIGFCFLGIPHKQKSIYFCIDKTEMSNGDNGKTFFFDILTYLFKGYVKKTNKSFLEKGNTKVHKQLAEMKTALLVWADEFSEGK
;
A
#
# COMPACT_ATOMS: atom_id res chain seq x y z
N ASP A 1 5.15 19.80 -18.26
CA ASP A 1 4.75 18.41 -17.88
C ASP A 1 5.57 17.85 -16.73
N LEU A 2 6.91 18.02 -16.76
CA LEU A 2 7.79 17.49 -15.71
C LEU A 2 7.59 18.20 -14.36
N GLU A 3 7.48 19.51 -14.32
CA GLU A 3 7.20 20.28 -13.09
C GLU A 3 5.94 19.80 -12.39
N LYS A 4 4.87 19.54 -13.17
CA LYS A 4 3.62 19.01 -12.60
C LYS A 4 3.78 17.62 -12.02
N LYS A 5 4.58 16.74 -12.66
CA LYS A 5 4.89 15.41 -12.13
C LYS A 5 5.70 15.49 -10.84
N LEU A 6 6.70 16.36 -10.79
CA LEU A 6 7.50 16.60 -9.57
C LEU A 6 6.62 17.14 -8.43
N PHE A 7 5.69 18.07 -8.75
CA PHE A 7 4.71 18.54 -7.77
C PHE A 7 3.82 17.41 -7.24
N LEU A 8 3.32 16.50 -8.10
CA LEU A 8 2.53 15.35 -7.67
C LEU A 8 3.33 14.39 -6.78
N ALA A 9 4.61 14.18 -7.11
CA ALA A 9 5.52 13.34 -6.34
C ALA A 9 6.16 14.05 -5.12
N ARG A 10 5.78 15.30 -4.78
CA ARG A 10 6.44 16.14 -3.75
C ARG A 10 6.56 15.48 -2.37
N LYS A 11 5.61 14.63 -1.99
CA LYS A 11 5.64 13.90 -0.72
C LYS A 11 6.84 12.95 -0.60
N ARG A 12 7.40 12.51 -1.74
CA ARG A 12 8.56 11.60 -1.79
C ARG A 12 9.89 12.33 -1.54
N PHE A 13 9.90 13.66 -1.63
CA PHE A 13 11.11 14.46 -1.36
C PHE A 13 11.51 14.45 0.12
N VAL A 14 10.62 14.12 1.03
CA VAL A 14 10.90 14.03 2.47
C VAL A 14 11.76 12.82 2.80
N ASN A 15 11.45 11.66 2.21
CA ASN A 15 12.16 10.41 2.46
C ASN A 15 13.46 10.34 1.62
N HIS A 16 14.60 10.01 2.26
CA HIS A 16 15.90 9.96 1.57
C HIS A 16 15.96 8.92 0.44
N SER A 17 15.39 7.73 0.65
CA SER A 17 15.37 6.67 -0.36
C SER A 17 14.54 7.06 -1.59
N ASP A 18 13.36 7.62 -1.38
CA ASP A 18 12.48 8.04 -2.47
C ASP A 18 13.02 9.29 -3.18
N TYR A 19 13.61 10.22 -2.43
CA TYR A 19 14.33 11.36 -2.97
C TYR A 19 15.44 10.93 -3.93
N SER A 20 16.30 10.00 -3.50
CA SER A 20 17.37 9.47 -4.34
C SER A 20 16.85 8.82 -5.61
N LYS A 21 15.73 8.09 -5.56
CA LYS A 21 15.08 7.50 -6.75
C LYS A 21 14.62 8.57 -7.74
N ILE A 22 14.01 9.67 -7.26
CA ILE A 22 13.61 10.79 -8.12
C ILE A 22 14.84 11.42 -8.78
N MET A 23 15.93 11.62 -8.03
CA MET A 23 17.17 12.16 -8.56
C MET A 23 17.81 11.23 -9.61
N PHE A 24 17.72 9.89 -9.44
CA PHE A 24 18.12 8.94 -10.50
C PHE A 24 17.26 9.08 -11.76
N VAL A 25 15.94 9.23 -11.62
CA VAL A 25 15.06 9.46 -12.78
C VAL A 25 15.49 10.69 -13.56
N ILE A 26 15.74 11.80 -12.88
CA ILE A 26 16.17 13.04 -13.52
C ILE A 26 17.54 12.85 -14.19
N LYS A 27 18.52 12.30 -13.46
CA LYS A 27 19.88 12.09 -13.96
C LYS A 27 19.98 11.11 -15.14
N ASN A 28 19.06 10.14 -15.21
CA ASN A 28 18.99 9.14 -16.28
C ASN A 28 18.17 9.60 -17.50
N SER A 29 17.40 10.67 -17.39
CA SER A 29 16.44 11.09 -18.42
C SER A 29 16.85 12.34 -19.17
N PHE A 30 17.80 13.11 -18.65
CA PHE A 30 18.24 14.40 -19.20
C PHE A 30 19.78 14.45 -19.35
N ASP A 31 20.29 15.39 -20.13
CA ASP A 31 21.72 15.67 -20.18
C ASP A 31 22.24 16.23 -18.83
N ALA A 32 23.54 16.34 -18.68
CA ALA A 32 24.14 16.62 -17.37
C ALA A 32 23.77 18.03 -16.83
N GLU A 33 23.68 19.03 -17.70
CA GLU A 33 23.38 20.42 -17.33
C GLU A 33 21.90 20.61 -17.03
N GLU A 34 21.05 20.05 -17.91
CA GLU A 34 19.60 20.06 -17.74
C GLU A 34 19.18 19.27 -16.50
N ALA A 35 19.76 18.08 -16.30
CA ALA A 35 19.48 17.24 -15.12
C ALA A 35 19.85 17.95 -13.81
N PHE A 36 20.99 18.66 -13.77
CA PHE A 36 21.39 19.43 -12.58
C PHE A 36 20.39 20.56 -12.28
N THR A 37 20.02 21.33 -13.32
CA THR A 37 19.10 22.46 -13.18
C THR A 37 17.73 22.02 -12.66
N ILE A 38 17.16 20.97 -13.26
CA ILE A 38 15.87 20.39 -12.86
C ILE A 38 15.94 19.84 -11.43
N ALA A 39 16.98 19.08 -11.12
CA ALA A 39 17.12 18.46 -9.80
C ALA A 39 17.30 19.50 -8.69
N LYS A 40 18.06 20.56 -8.95
CA LYS A 40 18.28 21.68 -8.01
C LYS A 40 16.98 22.44 -7.76
N GLN A 41 16.25 22.78 -8.83
CA GLN A 41 14.95 23.45 -8.71
C GLN A 41 13.96 22.61 -7.91
N ALA A 42 13.81 21.33 -8.25
CA ALA A 42 12.90 20.44 -7.54
C ALA A 42 13.27 20.25 -6.07
N THR A 43 14.58 20.24 -5.75
CA THR A 43 15.05 20.19 -4.36
C THR A 43 14.73 21.46 -3.59
N ASN A 44 14.86 22.63 -4.22
CA ASN A 44 14.50 23.91 -3.62
C ASN A 44 12.99 24.02 -3.37
N ASP A 45 12.17 23.49 -4.28
CA ASP A 45 10.71 23.58 -4.18
C ASP A 45 10.11 22.59 -3.17
N TYR A 46 10.69 21.40 -3.05
CA TYR A 46 10.07 20.28 -2.32
C TYR A 46 10.97 19.61 -1.28
N GLY A 47 12.28 19.86 -1.31
CA GLY A 47 13.24 19.32 -0.34
C GLY A 47 13.21 20.08 0.99
N ASN A 48 13.70 19.42 2.05
CA ASN A 48 13.93 20.10 3.32
C ASN A 48 15.19 20.96 3.29
N GLU A 49 15.35 21.85 4.28
CA GLU A 49 16.46 22.81 4.37
C GLU A 49 17.85 22.15 4.29
N THR A 50 18.04 21.01 4.94
CA THR A 50 19.29 20.24 4.88
C THR A 50 19.62 19.82 3.45
N LYS A 51 18.65 19.28 2.71
CA LYS A 51 18.84 18.85 1.32
C LYS A 51 19.12 20.04 0.38
N GLN A 52 18.46 21.16 0.62
CA GLN A 52 18.70 22.40 -0.16
C GLN A 52 20.12 22.92 0.04
N ASN A 53 20.61 22.96 1.28
CA ASN A 53 21.93 23.49 1.62
C ASN A 53 23.09 22.57 1.14
N GLU A 54 22.87 21.26 1.11
CA GLU A 54 23.90 20.27 0.78
C GLU A 54 23.82 19.79 -0.69
N PHE A 55 22.88 20.29 -1.47
CA PHE A 55 22.56 19.74 -2.80
C PHE A 55 23.75 19.72 -3.75
N ASP A 56 24.47 20.82 -3.90
CA ASP A 56 25.52 20.96 -4.89
C ASP A 56 26.68 19.96 -4.64
N ASP A 57 27.11 19.85 -3.39
CA ASP A 57 28.15 18.89 -2.99
C ASP A 57 27.70 17.44 -3.08
N TRP A 58 26.42 17.20 -2.76
CA TRP A 58 25.83 15.87 -2.86
C TRP A 58 25.65 15.44 -4.31
N TRP A 59 25.17 16.32 -5.20
CA TRP A 59 24.93 16.04 -6.63
C TRP A 59 26.20 15.64 -7.38
N VAL A 60 27.31 16.30 -7.09
CA VAL A 60 28.62 15.97 -7.69
C VAL A 60 29.02 14.53 -7.39
N ARG A 61 28.73 14.08 -6.16
CA ARG A 61 29.06 12.71 -5.69
C ARG A 61 27.99 11.69 -6.02
N PHE A 62 26.79 12.13 -6.42
CA PHE A 62 25.67 11.26 -6.72
C PHE A 62 25.90 10.46 -8.01
N PRO A 63 25.97 9.12 -7.96
CA PRO A 63 26.37 8.30 -9.10
C PRO A 63 25.28 8.31 -10.20
N LYS A 64 25.69 8.03 -11.44
CA LYS A 64 24.73 7.51 -12.44
C LYS A 64 24.39 6.08 -12.06
N SER A 65 23.12 5.73 -12.15
CA SER A 65 22.64 4.40 -11.76
C SER A 65 22.12 3.62 -12.96
N ASP A 66 22.49 2.36 -13.05
CA ASP A 66 21.94 1.38 -14.00
C ASP A 66 20.57 0.82 -13.56
N THR A 67 19.88 1.46 -12.63
CA THR A 67 18.60 0.96 -12.07
C THR A 67 17.44 0.95 -13.07
N GLY A 68 17.62 1.44 -14.29
CA GLY A 68 16.56 1.54 -15.31
C GLY A 68 15.46 2.56 -14.99
N LEU A 69 15.62 3.35 -13.93
CA LEU A 69 14.66 4.40 -13.54
C LEU A 69 14.68 5.54 -14.56
N LYS A 70 13.53 5.85 -15.15
CA LYS A 70 13.30 6.91 -16.15
C LYS A 70 12.00 7.65 -15.85
N ILE A 71 11.63 8.61 -16.70
CA ILE A 71 10.38 9.39 -16.57
C ILE A 71 9.13 8.51 -16.38
N ALA A 72 9.09 7.32 -17.00
CA ALA A 72 8.00 6.36 -16.79
C ALA A 72 7.88 5.90 -15.31
N SER A 73 8.99 5.85 -14.57
CA SER A 73 8.98 5.54 -13.14
C SER A 73 8.37 6.69 -12.33
N LEU A 74 8.65 7.93 -12.73
CA LEU A 74 8.03 9.11 -12.12
C LEU A 74 6.52 9.15 -12.40
N ASP A 75 6.09 8.83 -13.61
CA ASP A 75 4.67 8.68 -13.97
C ASP A 75 3.95 7.66 -13.07
N TYR A 76 4.59 6.51 -12.87
CA TYR A 76 4.09 5.49 -11.96
C TYR A 76 3.91 6.03 -10.54
N TRP A 77 4.93 6.70 -10.00
CA TRP A 77 4.87 7.24 -8.62
C TRP A 77 3.85 8.37 -8.47
N CYS A 78 3.72 9.26 -9.45
CA CYS A 78 2.70 10.31 -9.43
C CYS A 78 1.29 9.73 -9.35
N ARG A 79 1.03 8.64 -10.09
CA ARG A 79 -0.25 7.93 -10.05
C ARG A 79 -0.47 7.22 -8.71
N CYS A 80 0.57 6.64 -8.11
CA CYS A 80 0.48 6.06 -6.77
C CYS A 80 0.18 7.10 -5.68
N ASP A 81 0.72 8.30 -5.80
CA ASP A 81 0.60 9.36 -4.79
C ASP A 81 -0.70 10.17 -4.92
N ASP A 82 -1.13 10.46 -6.16
CA ASP A 82 -2.36 11.21 -6.45
C ASP A 82 -2.89 10.89 -7.86
N LYS A 83 -3.57 9.75 -7.98
CA LYS A 83 -4.11 9.27 -9.25
C LYS A 83 -5.10 10.25 -9.87
N ILE A 84 -5.98 10.84 -9.07
CA ILE A 84 -7.04 11.72 -9.57
C ILE A 84 -6.43 12.96 -10.23
N GLU A 85 -5.48 13.59 -9.56
CA GLU A 85 -4.83 14.78 -10.08
C GLU A 85 -3.90 14.45 -11.26
N TYR A 86 -3.24 13.28 -11.23
CA TYR A 86 -2.44 12.79 -12.36
C TYR A 86 -3.29 12.60 -13.61
N ASP A 87 -4.41 11.89 -13.49
CA ASP A 87 -5.29 11.58 -14.61
C ASP A 87 -5.90 12.84 -15.24
N LYS A 88 -6.19 13.87 -14.45
CA LYS A 88 -6.64 15.18 -14.95
C LYS A 88 -5.65 15.83 -15.93
N HIS A 89 -4.35 15.66 -15.69
CA HIS A 89 -3.31 16.37 -16.45
C HIS A 89 -2.66 15.53 -17.55
N PHE A 90 -2.47 14.25 -17.34
CA PHE A 90 -1.61 13.39 -18.18
C PHE A 90 -2.34 12.27 -18.91
N ALA A 91 -3.60 11.95 -18.57
CA ALA A 91 -4.33 10.91 -19.28
C ALA A 91 -4.64 11.35 -20.72
N ASN A 92 -3.86 10.87 -21.67
CA ASN A 92 -4.05 11.08 -23.10
C ASN A 92 -4.66 9.82 -23.74
N TYR A 93 -5.97 9.69 -23.62
CA TYR A 93 -6.69 8.53 -24.17
C TYR A 93 -7.50 8.95 -25.41
N PHE A 94 -6.93 8.80 -26.58
CA PHE A 94 -7.68 8.90 -27.82
C PHE A 94 -8.07 7.51 -28.29
N MET A 95 -9.37 7.27 -28.38
CA MET A 95 -9.94 6.14 -29.12
C MET A 95 -10.47 6.64 -30.47
N THR A 96 -10.35 5.82 -31.49
CA THR A 96 -11.10 6.05 -32.74
C THR A 96 -12.57 5.69 -32.53
N VAL A 97 -13.46 6.17 -33.41
CA VAL A 97 -14.90 5.87 -33.31
C VAL A 97 -15.15 4.36 -33.40
N GLU A 98 -14.37 3.65 -34.21
CA GLU A 98 -14.43 2.19 -34.38
C GLU A 98 -14.06 1.41 -33.15
N ASP A 99 -13.13 1.95 -32.33
CA ASP A 99 -12.62 1.32 -31.10
C ASP A 99 -13.56 1.51 -29.91
N ILE A 100 -14.47 2.47 -29.96
CA ILE A 100 -15.33 2.83 -28.86
C ILE A 100 -16.43 1.78 -28.70
N GLY A 101 -16.31 0.95 -27.65
CA GLY A 101 -17.34 -0.01 -27.26
C GLY A 101 -16.99 -1.46 -27.40
N GLU A 102 -15.79 -1.81 -27.87
CA GLU A 102 -15.29 -3.18 -27.84
C GLU A 102 -14.59 -3.47 -26.49
N ALA A 103 -15.00 -4.57 -25.84
CA ALA A 103 -14.51 -4.90 -24.49
C ALA A 103 -12.98 -5.09 -24.43
N VAL A 104 -12.37 -5.70 -25.47
CA VAL A 104 -10.93 -5.92 -25.54
C VAL A 104 -10.16 -4.61 -25.66
N ILE A 105 -10.64 -3.69 -26.51
CA ILE A 105 -9.97 -2.40 -26.73
C ILE A 105 -10.07 -1.54 -25.50
N ILE A 106 -11.24 -1.51 -24.85
CA ILE A 106 -11.45 -0.81 -23.58
C ILE A 106 -10.55 -1.39 -22.50
N ALA A 107 -10.48 -2.72 -22.35
CA ALA A 107 -9.61 -3.37 -21.39
C ALA A 107 -8.15 -2.95 -21.58
N ASN A 108 -7.65 -2.97 -22.82
CA ASN A 108 -6.28 -2.56 -23.12
C ASN A 108 -6.00 -1.07 -22.82
N LYS A 109 -7.00 -0.21 -23.05
CA LYS A 109 -6.85 1.24 -22.77
C LYS A 109 -6.91 1.57 -21.29
N ILE A 110 -7.74 0.88 -20.51
CA ILE A 110 -7.85 1.14 -19.06
C ILE A 110 -6.84 0.32 -18.22
N ALA A 111 -6.31 -0.79 -18.75
CA ALA A 111 -5.36 -1.63 -18.01
C ALA A 111 -4.15 -0.84 -17.47
N PRO A 112 -3.48 0.05 -18.22
CA PRO A 112 -2.36 0.83 -17.69
C PRO A 112 -2.73 1.68 -16.46
N THR A 113 -3.95 2.23 -16.42
CA THR A 113 -4.43 3.03 -15.28
C THR A 113 -4.84 2.18 -14.09
N LEU A 114 -5.23 0.93 -14.35
CA LEU A 114 -5.65 -0.02 -13.32
C LEU A 114 -4.48 -0.75 -12.66
N ARG A 115 -3.32 -0.87 -13.31
CA ARG A 115 -2.15 -1.63 -12.79
C ARG A 115 -1.71 -1.24 -11.37
N GLU A 116 -1.99 -0.02 -10.97
CA GLU A 116 -1.62 0.48 -9.63
C GLU A 116 -2.66 0.20 -8.57
N SER A 117 -3.86 -0.17 -8.98
CA SER A 117 -4.99 -0.35 -8.09
C SER A 117 -5.70 -1.69 -8.26
N LEU A 118 -5.34 -2.46 -9.30
CA LEU A 118 -5.94 -3.74 -9.60
C LEU A 118 -4.90 -4.70 -10.17
N VAL A 119 -4.76 -5.87 -9.55
CA VAL A 119 -3.85 -6.93 -9.98
C VAL A 119 -4.58 -8.27 -9.97
N TYR A 120 -4.36 -9.10 -10.98
CA TYR A 120 -4.81 -10.48 -10.99
C TYR A 120 -3.65 -11.42 -10.65
N CYS A 121 -3.81 -12.22 -9.60
CA CYS A 121 -2.78 -13.13 -9.13
C CYS A 121 -3.41 -14.34 -8.45
N ASN A 122 -2.90 -15.55 -8.76
CA ASN A 122 -3.38 -16.81 -8.19
C ASN A 122 -4.91 -16.93 -8.20
N GLU A 123 -5.50 -16.80 -9.39
CA GLU A 123 -6.95 -16.91 -9.64
C GLU A 123 -7.82 -15.95 -8.82
N SER A 124 -7.24 -14.87 -8.36
CA SER A 124 -7.93 -13.88 -7.52
C SER A 124 -7.55 -12.47 -7.92
N TRP A 125 -8.52 -11.58 -7.75
CA TRP A 125 -8.27 -10.16 -7.88
C TRP A 125 -7.77 -9.56 -6.57
N TRP A 126 -6.83 -8.64 -6.71
CA TRP A 126 -6.35 -7.79 -5.63
C TRP A 126 -6.64 -6.34 -5.98
N CYS A 127 -7.40 -5.68 -5.13
CA CYS A 127 -7.81 -4.29 -5.34
C CYS A 127 -7.19 -3.41 -4.26
N CYS A 128 -6.58 -2.33 -4.69
CA CYS A 128 -6.11 -1.27 -3.82
C CYS A 128 -7.29 -0.35 -3.47
N SER A 129 -7.58 -0.16 -2.19
CA SER A 129 -8.65 0.72 -1.74
C SER A 129 -8.28 2.20 -1.93
N GLU A 130 -9.23 3.11 -1.73
CA GLU A 130 -8.98 4.56 -1.70
C GLU A 130 -7.96 4.98 -0.64
N GLN A 131 -7.82 4.15 0.40
CA GLN A 131 -6.81 4.32 1.45
C GLN A 131 -5.46 3.67 1.09
N ASN A 132 -5.28 3.19 -0.14
CA ASN A 132 -4.11 2.48 -0.62
C ASN A 132 -3.79 1.17 0.15
N ILE A 133 -4.83 0.47 0.61
CA ILE A 133 -4.72 -0.85 1.26
C ILE A 133 -5.20 -1.92 0.28
N TRP A 134 -4.40 -2.95 0.08
CA TRP A 134 -4.69 -4.05 -0.82
C TRP A 134 -5.62 -5.08 -0.20
N ARG A 135 -6.67 -5.45 -0.93
CA ARG A 135 -7.65 -6.45 -0.47
C ARG A 135 -7.94 -7.46 -1.56
N LYS A 136 -8.00 -8.74 -1.18
CA LYS A 136 -8.42 -9.81 -2.07
C LYS A 136 -9.92 -9.72 -2.33
N GLN A 137 -10.33 -9.81 -3.59
CA GLN A 137 -11.72 -9.83 -4.02
C GLN A 137 -11.96 -10.97 -5.01
N LYS A 138 -13.18 -11.53 -5.00
CA LYS A 138 -13.58 -12.56 -5.98
C LYS A 138 -13.83 -11.95 -7.35
N GLU A 139 -14.54 -10.83 -7.39
CA GLU A 139 -14.84 -10.09 -8.61
C GLU A 139 -14.72 -8.58 -8.36
N PRO A 140 -13.90 -7.86 -9.13
CA PRO A 140 -13.73 -6.42 -9.01
C PRO A 140 -14.75 -5.65 -9.87
N ALA A 141 -15.92 -6.24 -10.18
CA ALA A 141 -16.89 -5.68 -11.13
C ALA A 141 -17.27 -4.22 -10.82
N SER A 142 -17.49 -3.89 -9.54
CA SER A 142 -17.77 -2.52 -9.10
C SER A 142 -16.58 -1.58 -9.32
N PHE A 143 -15.37 -2.06 -9.07
CA PHE A 143 -14.14 -1.32 -9.25
C PHE A 143 -13.88 -1.02 -10.72
N ILE A 144 -13.98 -2.05 -11.58
CA ILE A 144 -13.84 -1.91 -13.05
C ILE A 144 -14.89 -0.95 -13.61
N VAL A 145 -16.15 -1.07 -13.18
CA VAL A 145 -17.24 -0.19 -13.62
C VAL A 145 -16.98 1.26 -13.22
N ARG A 146 -16.51 1.50 -11.98
CA ARG A 146 -16.18 2.84 -11.52
C ARG A 146 -15.09 3.46 -12.38
N GLU A 147 -13.97 2.77 -12.56
CA GLU A 147 -12.84 3.25 -13.35
C GLU A 147 -13.19 3.44 -14.82
N PHE A 148 -13.95 2.52 -15.38
CA PHE A 148 -14.46 2.65 -16.74
C PHE A 148 -15.37 3.88 -16.91
N LYS A 149 -16.27 4.10 -15.95
CA LYS A 149 -17.16 5.27 -15.97
C LYS A 149 -16.38 6.58 -15.84
N LEU A 150 -15.45 6.65 -14.91
CA LEU A 150 -14.57 7.82 -14.78
C LEU A 150 -13.79 8.10 -16.06
N TYR A 151 -13.28 7.06 -16.70
CA TYR A 151 -12.59 7.16 -17.98
C TYR A 151 -13.51 7.69 -19.09
N MET A 152 -14.75 7.19 -19.21
CA MET A 152 -15.72 7.64 -20.19
C MET A 152 -16.17 9.07 -19.93
N ASP A 153 -16.53 9.42 -18.72
CA ASP A 153 -16.97 10.76 -18.33
C ASP A 153 -15.88 11.81 -18.61
N TRP A 154 -14.61 11.47 -18.35
CA TRP A 154 -13.49 12.33 -18.70
C TRP A 154 -13.35 12.54 -20.20
N ASN A 155 -13.43 11.47 -21.01
CA ASN A 155 -13.34 11.57 -22.48
C ASN A 155 -14.53 12.35 -23.05
N ILE A 156 -15.75 12.15 -22.53
CA ILE A 156 -16.95 12.91 -22.91
C ILE A 156 -16.71 14.41 -22.66
N LYS A 157 -16.26 14.77 -21.47
CA LYS A 157 -15.99 16.17 -21.11
C LYS A 157 -14.91 16.78 -22.01
N LYS A 158 -13.76 16.12 -22.14
CA LYS A 158 -12.65 16.59 -22.97
C LYS A 158 -13.02 16.74 -24.45
N THR A 159 -13.85 15.85 -24.99
CA THR A 159 -14.32 15.94 -26.37
C THR A 159 -15.33 17.07 -26.54
N ALA A 160 -16.23 17.30 -25.59
CA ALA A 160 -17.14 18.43 -25.57
C ALA A 160 -16.40 19.77 -25.53
N ASP A 161 -15.36 19.89 -24.68
CA ASP A 161 -14.51 21.09 -24.60
C ASP A 161 -13.78 21.36 -25.93
N LYS A 162 -13.31 20.29 -26.62
CA LYS A 162 -12.70 20.41 -27.95
C LYS A 162 -13.70 20.90 -29.00
N ILE A 163 -14.94 20.40 -29.02
CA ILE A 163 -15.98 20.85 -29.93
C ILE A 163 -16.24 22.36 -29.77
N THR A 164 -16.26 22.83 -28.52
CA THR A 164 -16.50 24.25 -28.21
C THR A 164 -15.42 25.15 -28.76
N ASN A 165 -14.16 24.69 -28.73
CA ASN A 165 -12.99 25.49 -29.13
C ASN A 165 -12.53 25.23 -30.58
N GLU A 166 -13.19 24.34 -31.32
CA GLU A 166 -12.80 24.00 -32.71
C GLU A 166 -13.40 25.02 -33.68
N PRO A 167 -12.60 25.68 -34.52
CA PRO A 167 -13.10 26.68 -35.47
C PRO A 167 -13.76 26.06 -36.72
N THR A 168 -13.44 24.81 -37.06
CA THR A 168 -13.84 24.17 -38.33
C THR A 168 -15.05 23.28 -38.16
N GLU A 169 -16.15 23.56 -38.85
CA GLU A 169 -17.40 22.77 -38.76
C GLU A 169 -17.21 21.30 -39.13
N LYS A 170 -16.43 20.99 -40.17
CA LYS A 170 -16.11 19.61 -40.54
C LYS A 170 -15.49 18.85 -39.35
N ARG A 171 -14.54 19.48 -38.65
CA ARG A 171 -13.88 18.87 -37.49
C ARG A 171 -14.79 18.76 -36.30
N LYS A 172 -15.68 19.71 -36.09
CA LYS A 172 -16.75 19.61 -35.07
C LYS A 172 -17.65 18.40 -35.28
N GLU A 173 -17.98 18.09 -36.53
CA GLU A 173 -18.85 16.95 -36.86
C GLU A 173 -18.17 15.62 -36.54
N GLU A 174 -16.90 15.47 -36.91
CA GLU A 174 -16.07 14.32 -36.53
C GLU A 174 -16.00 14.17 -35.00
N LEU A 175 -15.80 15.27 -34.26
CA LEU A 175 -15.75 15.25 -32.79
C LEU A 175 -17.10 14.92 -32.15
N ARG A 176 -18.23 15.32 -32.76
CA ARG A 176 -19.59 14.94 -32.33
C ARG A 176 -19.83 13.43 -32.49
N GLU A 177 -19.35 12.81 -33.56
CA GLU A 177 -19.44 11.36 -33.74
C GLU A 177 -18.63 10.63 -32.64
N ILE A 178 -17.41 11.09 -32.32
CA ILE A 178 -16.61 10.55 -31.26
C ILE A 178 -17.32 10.70 -29.91
N LEU A 179 -17.91 11.86 -29.63
CA LEU A 179 -18.68 12.12 -28.40
C LEU A 179 -19.85 11.16 -28.23
N ASN A 180 -20.59 10.92 -29.33
CA ASN A 180 -21.70 9.97 -29.37
C ASN A 180 -21.22 8.54 -29.08
N GLY A 181 -20.06 8.16 -29.63
CA GLY A 181 -19.42 6.88 -29.37
C GLY A 181 -19.10 6.69 -27.84
N TYR A 182 -18.45 7.66 -27.23
CA TYR A 182 -18.16 7.62 -25.77
C TYR A 182 -19.44 7.57 -24.92
N THR A 183 -20.46 8.34 -25.29
CA THR A 183 -21.75 8.36 -24.57
C THR A 183 -22.45 7.00 -24.69
N SER A 184 -22.42 6.36 -25.86
CA SER A 184 -22.97 5.02 -26.09
C SER A 184 -22.21 3.96 -25.30
N ALA A 185 -20.86 4.01 -25.30
CA ALA A 185 -20.03 3.09 -24.56
C ALA A 185 -20.24 3.23 -23.03
N SER A 186 -20.38 4.45 -22.52
CA SER A 186 -20.68 4.69 -21.10
C SER A 186 -21.97 3.97 -20.67
N LYS A 187 -23.01 3.94 -21.52
CA LYS A 187 -24.25 3.19 -21.24
C LYS A 187 -24.03 1.67 -21.20
N LYS A 188 -23.10 1.13 -21.99
CA LYS A 188 -22.77 -0.32 -21.98
C LYS A 188 -22.19 -0.79 -20.64
N SER A 189 -21.62 0.10 -19.83
CA SER A 189 -21.11 -0.22 -18.50
C SER A 189 -22.16 -0.86 -17.58
N SER A 190 -23.43 -0.63 -17.83
CA SER A 190 -24.56 -1.24 -17.11
C SER A 190 -24.79 -2.71 -17.48
N SER A 191 -24.29 -3.18 -18.63
CA SER A 191 -24.46 -4.56 -19.08
C SER A 191 -23.56 -5.52 -18.30
N THR A 192 -24.17 -6.57 -17.74
CA THR A 192 -23.43 -7.64 -17.03
C THR A 192 -22.48 -8.39 -17.96
N GLN A 193 -22.90 -8.63 -19.22
CA GLN A 193 -22.06 -9.32 -20.20
C GLN A 193 -20.82 -8.47 -20.52
N PHE A 194 -21.01 -7.20 -20.84
CA PHE A 194 -19.88 -6.30 -21.12
C PHE A 194 -18.87 -6.25 -19.97
N ARG A 195 -19.34 -6.18 -18.73
CA ARG A 195 -18.46 -6.20 -17.54
C ARG A 195 -17.66 -7.48 -17.41
N ARG A 196 -18.28 -8.64 -17.71
CA ARG A 196 -17.60 -9.94 -17.73
C ARG A 196 -16.51 -10.00 -18.79
N ASP A 197 -16.82 -9.51 -19.99
CA ASP A 197 -15.90 -9.52 -21.12
C ASP A 197 -14.68 -8.63 -20.83
N VAL A 198 -14.89 -7.40 -20.36
CA VAL A 198 -13.80 -6.50 -19.93
C VAL A 198 -12.98 -7.13 -18.81
N SER A 199 -13.63 -7.73 -17.82
CA SER A 199 -12.93 -8.41 -16.72
C SER A 199 -12.09 -9.60 -17.20
N ALA A 200 -12.58 -10.36 -18.20
CA ALA A 200 -11.84 -11.48 -18.78
C ALA A 200 -10.54 -11.02 -19.48
N PHE A 201 -10.62 -9.96 -20.28
CA PHE A 201 -9.42 -9.39 -20.92
C PHE A 201 -8.45 -8.77 -19.91
N LEU A 202 -8.96 -8.05 -18.90
CA LEU A 202 -8.13 -7.46 -17.86
C LEU A 202 -7.37 -8.51 -17.04
N ARG A 203 -7.85 -9.75 -16.91
CA ARG A 203 -7.09 -10.83 -16.22
C ARG A 203 -5.75 -11.07 -16.90
N THR A 204 -5.69 -11.04 -18.21
CA THR A 204 -4.45 -11.23 -18.97
C THR A 204 -3.54 -10.02 -18.85
N GLU A 205 -4.12 -8.81 -18.99
CA GLU A 205 -3.36 -7.55 -19.00
C GLU A 205 -2.80 -7.17 -17.61
N LEU A 206 -3.50 -7.56 -16.54
CA LEU A 206 -3.15 -7.25 -15.16
C LEU A 206 -2.60 -8.45 -14.38
N LEU A 207 -2.17 -9.50 -15.08
CA LEU A 207 -1.57 -10.69 -14.48
C LEU A 207 -0.18 -10.34 -13.91
N ASP A 208 -0.01 -10.53 -12.62
CA ASP A 208 1.29 -10.50 -11.95
C ASP A 208 1.39 -11.67 -10.97
N ASN A 209 2.04 -12.75 -11.39
CA ASN A 209 2.21 -13.95 -10.59
C ASN A 209 3.11 -13.75 -9.35
N THR A 210 3.86 -12.65 -9.30
CA THR A 210 4.77 -12.32 -8.19
C THR A 210 4.14 -11.35 -7.18
N PHE A 211 2.92 -10.87 -7.45
CA PHE A 211 2.28 -9.83 -6.65
C PHE A 211 2.13 -10.23 -5.16
N ILE A 212 1.72 -11.47 -4.90
CA ILE A 212 1.53 -11.96 -3.52
C ILE A 212 2.84 -11.91 -2.71
N ASP A 213 3.98 -12.05 -3.36
CA ASP A 213 5.29 -12.01 -2.70
C ASP A 213 5.73 -10.58 -2.33
N LYS A 214 5.03 -9.56 -2.87
CA LYS A 214 5.25 -8.15 -2.55
C LYS A 214 4.42 -7.71 -1.34
N LEU A 215 3.28 -8.38 -1.09
CA LEU A 215 2.34 -8.01 -0.04
C LEU A 215 2.94 -8.21 1.35
N ASP A 216 2.87 -7.15 2.17
CA ASP A 216 3.39 -7.10 3.55
C ASP A 216 4.85 -7.56 3.68
N LYS A 217 5.65 -7.44 2.62
CA LYS A 217 7.04 -7.94 2.58
C LYS A 217 7.99 -7.11 3.44
N ASN A 218 7.74 -5.83 3.60
CA ASN A 218 8.59 -4.98 4.41
C ASN A 218 8.30 -5.16 5.89
N THR A 219 9.02 -6.08 6.52
CA THR A 219 8.85 -6.44 7.94
C THR A 219 9.17 -5.32 8.92
N PHE A 220 9.80 -4.23 8.46
CA PHE A 220 10.06 -3.05 9.28
C PHE A 220 8.95 -2.00 9.22
N HIS A 221 7.96 -2.18 8.34
CA HIS A 221 6.82 -1.29 8.25
C HIS A 221 5.70 -1.78 9.18
N LEU A 222 5.41 -1.00 10.20
CA LEU A 222 4.25 -1.21 11.05
C LEU A 222 3.17 -0.19 10.67
N ALA A 223 2.07 -0.70 10.11
CA ALA A 223 0.98 0.12 9.61
C ALA A 223 -0.05 0.41 10.70
N PHE A 224 -0.45 1.68 10.84
CA PHE A 224 -1.52 2.19 11.73
C PHE A 224 -2.63 2.80 10.89
N ALA A 225 -3.79 3.10 11.49
CA ALA A 225 -4.92 3.67 10.76
C ALA A 225 -4.58 4.97 10.00
N ASN A 226 -3.66 5.76 10.51
CA ASN A 226 -3.26 7.06 9.96
C ASN A 226 -1.94 7.04 9.15
N GLY A 227 -1.22 5.89 9.07
CA GLY A 227 0.04 5.83 8.31
C GLY A 227 0.95 4.67 8.70
N ILE A 228 2.24 4.78 8.37
CA ILE A 228 3.24 3.74 8.55
C ILE A 228 4.41 4.26 9.39
N VAL A 229 4.84 3.47 10.37
CA VAL A 229 6.11 3.66 11.09
C VAL A 229 7.16 2.74 10.46
N ASP A 230 8.29 3.28 10.03
CA ASP A 230 9.48 2.48 9.71
C ASP A 230 10.25 2.25 11.02
N LEU A 231 10.25 1.02 11.50
CA LEU A 231 10.86 0.62 12.78
C LEU A 231 12.40 0.76 12.80
N ARG A 232 13.06 0.84 11.63
CA ARG A 232 14.53 1.05 11.55
C ARG A 232 14.90 2.51 11.80
N THR A 233 14.14 3.41 11.17
CA THR A 233 14.40 4.86 11.23
C THR A 233 13.59 5.55 12.31
N LYS A 234 12.58 4.87 12.86
CA LYS A 234 11.57 5.40 13.80
C LYS A 234 10.80 6.60 13.25
N ILE A 235 10.72 6.72 11.91
CA ILE A 235 10.01 7.81 11.26
C ILE A 235 8.58 7.36 10.96
N PHE A 236 7.62 8.17 11.37
CA PHE A 236 6.22 8.02 10.98
C PHE A 236 5.96 8.76 9.66
N ARG A 237 5.28 8.09 8.75
CA ARG A 237 4.79 8.67 7.50
C ARG A 237 3.27 8.58 7.48
N LYS A 238 2.61 9.73 7.39
CA LYS A 238 1.15 9.82 7.32
C LYS A 238 0.62 9.25 6.01
N GLY A 239 -0.44 8.44 6.10
CA GLY A 239 -1.13 7.81 4.97
C GLY A 239 -0.37 6.61 4.38
N PHE A 240 -1.04 5.96 3.41
CA PHE A 240 -0.51 4.81 2.68
C PHE A 240 -0.31 5.16 1.20
N ARG A 241 0.53 4.38 0.53
CA ARG A 241 0.71 4.40 -0.92
C ARG A 241 0.41 3.00 -1.47
N SER A 242 -0.01 2.90 -2.72
CA SER A 242 -0.27 1.60 -3.35
C SER A 242 0.98 0.72 -3.43
N ASP A 243 2.17 1.32 -3.56
CA ASP A 243 3.46 0.65 -3.58
C ASP A 243 4.04 0.29 -2.20
N ASP A 244 3.33 0.57 -1.13
CA ASP A 244 3.62 0.01 0.20
C ASP A 244 3.20 -1.46 0.31
N PHE A 245 2.30 -1.92 -0.56
CA PHE A 245 1.75 -3.28 -0.61
C PHE A 245 1.16 -3.77 0.71
N ILE A 246 0.53 -2.88 1.48
CA ILE A 246 -0.06 -3.18 2.79
C ILE A 246 -1.42 -3.87 2.62
N THR A 247 -1.63 -4.97 3.32
CA THR A 247 -2.94 -5.66 3.39
C THR A 247 -3.60 -5.55 4.76
N THR A 248 -2.83 -5.26 5.81
CA THR A 248 -3.32 -5.13 7.18
C THR A 248 -2.70 -3.93 7.89
N HIS A 249 -3.42 -3.39 8.87
CA HIS A 249 -2.95 -2.30 9.71
C HIS A 249 -3.55 -2.40 11.11
N ILE A 250 -2.92 -1.74 12.07
CA ILE A 250 -3.43 -1.50 13.41
C ILE A 250 -4.58 -0.50 13.28
N PRO A 251 -5.79 -0.80 13.83
CA PRO A 251 -6.95 0.07 13.66
C PRO A 251 -6.87 1.40 14.43
N GLN A 252 -5.94 1.52 15.35
CA GLN A 252 -5.66 2.75 16.09
C GLN A 252 -4.73 3.67 15.28
N GLU A 253 -4.84 4.98 15.53
CA GLU A 253 -3.90 5.96 15.00
C GLU A 253 -2.58 5.92 15.80
N TYR A 254 -1.48 6.07 15.07
CA TYR A 254 -0.18 6.28 15.69
C TYR A 254 -0.13 7.69 16.28
N ALA A 255 0.17 7.79 17.59
CA ALA A 255 0.42 9.06 18.24
C ALA A 255 1.90 9.43 18.06
N GLU A 256 2.15 10.57 17.43
CA GLU A 256 3.53 11.04 17.19
C GLU A 256 4.20 11.52 18.49
N GLU A 257 3.39 11.95 19.46
CA GLU A 257 3.87 12.39 20.77
C GLU A 257 3.73 11.26 21.80
N PHE A 258 4.83 10.93 22.45
CA PHE A 258 4.86 10.00 23.56
C PHE A 258 4.30 10.67 24.83
N SER A 259 3.40 9.99 25.54
CA SER A 259 2.84 10.45 26.81
C SER A 259 3.36 9.58 27.96
N GLU A 260 4.25 10.13 28.77
CA GLU A 260 4.80 9.48 29.95
C GLU A 260 3.69 9.08 30.95
N GLU A 261 2.72 9.97 31.17
CA GLU A 261 1.59 9.70 32.07
C GLU A 261 0.79 8.45 31.65
N LYS A 262 0.48 8.35 30.34
CA LYS A 262 -0.23 7.17 29.80
C LYS A 262 0.63 5.91 29.89
N TYR A 263 1.91 6.03 29.69
CA TYR A 263 2.84 4.90 29.78
C TYR A 263 2.93 4.37 31.20
N GLU A 264 3.08 5.24 32.18
CA GLU A 264 3.09 4.85 33.60
C GLU A 264 1.75 4.22 34.03
N TYR A 265 0.61 4.77 33.58
CA TYR A 265 -0.70 4.16 33.81
C TYR A 265 -0.78 2.72 33.26
N VAL A 266 -0.30 2.50 32.02
CA VAL A 266 -0.27 1.15 31.42
C VAL A 266 0.63 0.21 32.25
N LYS A 267 1.77 0.70 32.73
CA LYS A 267 2.66 -0.11 33.59
C LYS A 267 1.98 -0.48 34.89
N GLU A 268 1.32 0.45 35.56
CA GLU A 268 0.54 0.17 36.78
C GLU A 268 -0.51 -0.92 36.58
N VAL A 269 -1.22 -0.92 35.43
CA VAL A 269 -2.23 -1.95 35.10
C VAL A 269 -1.60 -3.31 34.83
N LEU A 270 -0.41 -3.34 34.21
CA LEU A 270 0.25 -4.59 33.80
C LEU A 270 1.14 -5.18 34.90
N LEU A 271 1.62 -4.36 35.83
CA LEU A 271 2.58 -4.76 36.88
C LEU A 271 2.06 -5.90 37.77
N PRO A 272 0.79 -5.93 38.22
CA PRO A 272 0.26 -7.04 38.98
C PRO A 272 0.32 -8.39 38.24
N ILE A 273 0.17 -8.40 36.93
CA ILE A 273 0.26 -9.61 36.10
C ILE A 273 1.67 -10.21 36.17
N MET A 274 2.68 -9.37 36.41
CA MET A 274 4.09 -9.74 36.54
C MET A 274 4.51 -9.89 38.01
N ASN A 275 3.54 -10.16 38.87
CA ASN A 275 3.78 -10.29 40.34
C ASN A 275 4.46 -9.06 40.95
N ASN A 276 4.09 -7.88 40.49
CA ASN A 276 4.66 -6.58 40.92
C ASN A 276 6.17 -6.45 40.70
N ASN A 277 6.73 -7.17 39.72
CA ASN A 277 8.14 -7.09 39.37
C ASN A 277 8.34 -6.22 38.12
N PRO A 278 8.86 -4.99 38.23
CA PRO A 278 9.03 -4.08 37.10
C PRO A 278 10.10 -4.57 36.12
N GLU A 279 11.15 -5.22 36.54
CA GLU A 279 12.17 -5.77 35.64
C GLU A 279 11.60 -6.88 34.79
N HIS A 280 10.72 -7.70 35.35
CA HIS A 280 10.04 -8.75 34.62
C HIS A 280 9.03 -8.18 33.59
N LEU A 281 8.33 -7.11 33.95
CA LEU A 281 7.45 -6.41 32.99
C LEU A 281 8.26 -5.81 31.85
N GLU A 282 9.34 -5.11 32.12
CA GLU A 282 10.22 -4.53 31.08
C GLU A 282 10.80 -5.60 30.14
N TYR A 283 11.27 -6.70 30.69
CA TYR A 283 11.74 -7.83 29.90
C TYR A 283 10.64 -8.37 28.98
N TRP A 284 9.43 -8.56 29.51
CA TRP A 284 8.32 -9.09 28.76
C TRP A 284 7.85 -8.14 27.66
N LEU A 285 7.73 -6.86 27.94
CA LEU A 285 7.41 -5.84 26.94
C LEU A 285 8.48 -5.78 25.84
N SER A 286 9.75 -5.95 26.18
CA SER A 286 10.85 -6.04 25.23
C SER A 286 10.72 -7.27 24.31
N CYS A 287 10.37 -8.43 24.87
CA CYS A 287 10.12 -9.66 24.09
C CYS A 287 8.98 -9.46 23.08
N ILE A 288 7.89 -8.80 23.50
CA ILE A 288 6.76 -8.49 22.62
C ILE A 288 7.17 -7.48 21.54
N GLY A 289 7.83 -6.39 21.94
CA GLY A 289 8.35 -5.39 20.99
C GLY A 289 9.27 -6.02 19.94
N PHE A 290 10.05 -7.01 20.35
CA PHE A 290 10.94 -7.74 19.46
C PHE A 290 10.16 -8.60 18.42
N CYS A 291 9.02 -9.17 18.78
CA CYS A 291 8.14 -9.85 17.82
C CYS A 291 7.66 -8.91 16.72
N PHE A 292 7.40 -7.65 17.03
CA PHE A 292 6.93 -6.65 16.07
C PHE A 292 8.01 -6.21 15.05
N LEU A 293 9.28 -6.49 15.28
CA LEU A 293 10.32 -6.26 14.27
C LEU A 293 10.18 -7.15 13.03
N GLY A 294 9.38 -8.23 13.10
CA GLY A 294 9.10 -9.12 11.97
C GLY A 294 10.35 -9.77 11.36
N ILE A 295 11.48 -9.76 12.07
CA ILE A 295 12.75 -10.31 11.60
C ILE A 295 12.79 -11.80 11.98
N PRO A 296 13.13 -12.71 11.04
CA PRO A 296 13.39 -14.09 11.40
C PRO A 296 14.54 -14.17 12.41
N HIS A 297 14.21 -14.60 13.61
CA HIS A 297 15.19 -14.73 14.68
C HIS A 297 16.25 -15.77 14.37
N LYS A 298 17.51 -15.45 14.66
CA LYS A 298 18.56 -16.47 14.78
C LYS A 298 18.23 -17.46 15.91
N GLN A 299 17.55 -16.97 16.97
CA GLN A 299 17.01 -17.80 18.05
C GLN A 299 15.53 -18.03 17.78
N LYS A 300 15.16 -19.23 17.37
CA LYS A 300 13.78 -19.68 17.24
C LYS A 300 13.22 -19.93 18.64
N SER A 301 12.64 -18.92 19.28
CA SER A 301 12.14 -19.00 20.66
C SER A 301 10.62 -19.13 20.70
N ILE A 302 10.14 -19.97 21.60
CA ILE A 302 8.75 -20.05 22.02
C ILE A 302 8.72 -19.66 23.48
N TYR A 303 7.84 -18.76 23.87
CA TYR A 303 7.68 -18.31 25.23
C TYR A 303 6.54 -19.04 25.89
N PHE A 304 6.79 -19.63 27.05
CA PHE A 304 5.77 -20.26 27.89
C PHE A 304 5.49 -19.38 29.10
N CYS A 305 4.27 -18.87 29.21
CA CYS A 305 3.83 -18.07 30.35
C CYS A 305 3.24 -19.01 31.39
N ILE A 306 4.05 -19.44 32.34
CA ILE A 306 3.65 -20.36 33.43
C ILE A 306 3.60 -19.63 34.76
N ASP A 307 2.68 -20.08 35.62
CA ASP A 307 2.62 -19.65 36.99
C ASP A 307 3.64 -20.42 37.85
N LYS A 308 4.27 -19.75 38.81
CA LYS A 308 5.22 -20.38 39.72
C LYS A 308 4.57 -21.02 40.95
N THR A 309 3.31 -20.71 41.23
CA THR A 309 2.63 -21.18 42.43
C THR A 309 1.82 -22.44 42.14
N GLU A 310 2.16 -23.54 42.83
CA GLU A 310 1.42 -24.81 42.72
C GLU A 310 -0.05 -24.72 43.16
N MET A 311 -0.46 -23.57 43.75
CA MET A 311 -1.81 -23.32 44.24
C MET A 311 -2.58 -22.26 43.42
N SER A 312 -2.11 -21.87 42.23
CA SER A 312 -2.76 -20.83 41.46
C SER A 312 -4.00 -21.41 40.77
N ASN A 313 -5.14 -20.83 41.05
CA ASN A 313 -6.44 -21.13 40.41
C ASN A 313 -6.61 -20.54 39.03
N GLY A 314 -5.53 -20.10 38.37
CA GLY A 314 -5.56 -19.67 36.97
C GLY A 314 -5.80 -18.18 36.71
N ASP A 315 -6.36 -17.40 37.62
CA ASP A 315 -6.83 -16.03 37.37
C ASP A 315 -5.74 -14.93 37.48
N ASN A 316 -4.56 -15.16 36.90
CA ASN A 316 -3.40 -14.26 37.03
C ASN A 316 -3.27 -13.23 35.88
N GLY A 317 -4.34 -12.96 35.12
CA GLY A 317 -4.36 -11.92 34.09
C GLY A 317 -3.58 -12.24 32.81
N LYS A 318 -2.99 -13.46 32.66
CA LYS A 318 -2.24 -13.83 31.44
C LYS A 318 -3.10 -13.71 30.17
N THR A 319 -4.28 -14.31 30.17
CA THR A 319 -5.22 -14.25 29.05
C THR A 319 -5.66 -12.81 28.77
N PHE A 320 -5.97 -12.04 29.83
CA PHE A 320 -6.32 -10.63 29.70
C PHE A 320 -5.22 -9.80 29.00
N PHE A 321 -3.96 -10.04 29.36
CA PHE A 321 -2.83 -9.37 28.71
C PHE A 321 -2.77 -9.66 27.20
N PHE A 322 -2.89 -10.93 26.80
CA PHE A 322 -2.86 -11.31 25.40
C PHE A 322 -4.12 -10.89 24.61
N ASP A 323 -5.27 -10.84 25.29
CA ASP A 323 -6.51 -10.33 24.69
C ASP A 323 -6.41 -8.83 24.41
N ILE A 324 -5.81 -8.04 25.31
CA ILE A 324 -5.47 -6.63 25.08
C ILE A 324 -4.57 -6.49 23.84
N LEU A 325 -3.48 -7.26 23.76
CA LEU A 325 -2.58 -7.21 22.61
C LEU A 325 -3.31 -7.58 21.31
N THR A 326 -4.18 -8.60 21.35
CA THR A 326 -4.96 -9.01 20.19
C THR A 326 -5.94 -7.93 19.75
N TYR A 327 -6.54 -7.21 20.70
CA TYR A 327 -7.45 -6.10 20.42
C TYR A 327 -6.71 -4.89 19.84
N LEU A 328 -5.61 -4.48 20.46
CA LEU A 328 -4.84 -3.30 20.05
C LEU A 328 -4.14 -3.51 18.70
N PHE A 329 -3.51 -4.67 18.52
CA PHE A 329 -2.68 -4.98 17.34
C PHE A 329 -3.38 -5.94 16.38
N LYS A 330 -4.69 -5.77 16.23
CA LYS A 330 -5.52 -6.57 15.33
C LYS A 330 -4.88 -6.70 13.94
N GLY A 331 -4.71 -7.96 13.48
CA GLY A 331 -4.03 -8.26 12.21
C GLY A 331 -2.58 -8.70 12.40
N TYR A 332 -1.87 -8.13 13.36
CA TYR A 332 -0.49 -8.50 13.70
C TYR A 332 -0.38 -9.45 14.90
N VAL A 333 -1.34 -9.42 15.83
CA VAL A 333 -1.43 -10.36 16.95
C VAL A 333 -2.63 -11.26 16.75
N LYS A 334 -2.42 -12.57 16.83
CA LYS A 334 -3.47 -13.56 16.61
C LYS A 334 -3.48 -14.65 17.66
N LYS A 335 -4.68 -14.97 18.13
CA LYS A 335 -4.94 -16.15 18.95
C LYS A 335 -5.10 -17.36 18.05
N THR A 336 -4.46 -18.46 18.39
CA THR A 336 -4.63 -19.73 17.72
C THR A 336 -5.21 -20.80 18.66
N ASN A 337 -5.65 -21.89 18.10
CA ASN A 337 -6.09 -23.02 18.91
C ASN A 337 -4.87 -23.82 19.36
N LYS A 338 -4.88 -24.34 20.58
CA LYS A 338 -3.85 -25.24 21.15
C LYS A 338 -3.51 -26.41 20.24
N SER A 339 -4.49 -26.94 19.52
CA SER A 339 -4.30 -28.02 18.56
C SER A 339 -3.31 -27.68 17.40
N PHE A 340 -2.95 -26.42 17.24
CA PHE A 340 -1.95 -26.01 16.25
C PHE A 340 -0.57 -26.62 16.52
N LEU A 341 -0.21 -26.78 17.77
CA LEU A 341 1.07 -27.37 18.19
C LEU A 341 0.97 -28.88 18.47
N GLU A 342 -0.23 -29.48 18.38
CA GLU A 342 -0.44 -30.91 18.61
C GLU A 342 -0.06 -31.73 17.37
N LYS A 343 0.58 -32.88 17.60
CA LYS A 343 0.98 -33.81 16.56
C LYS A 343 -0.23 -34.40 15.84
N GLY A 344 -0.24 -34.39 14.49
CA GLY A 344 -1.29 -35.01 13.67
C GLY A 344 -2.45 -34.13 13.27
N ASN A 345 -2.39 -32.81 13.52
CA ASN A 345 -3.42 -31.88 13.11
C ASN A 345 -3.42 -31.64 11.59
N THR A 346 -4.43 -32.12 10.87
CA THR A 346 -4.60 -31.95 9.42
C THR A 346 -5.06 -30.54 9.01
N LYS A 347 -5.51 -29.71 9.96
CA LYS A 347 -6.00 -28.33 9.71
C LYS A 347 -4.90 -27.28 9.78
N VAL A 348 -3.66 -27.67 10.03
CA VAL A 348 -2.50 -26.76 10.20
C VAL A 348 -2.33 -25.81 9.01
N HIS A 349 -2.53 -26.28 7.78
CA HIS A 349 -2.36 -25.44 6.58
C HIS A 349 -3.32 -24.25 6.53
N LYS A 350 -4.58 -24.42 6.96
CA LYS A 350 -5.54 -23.32 7.02
C LYS A 350 -5.14 -22.31 8.10
N GLN A 351 -4.78 -22.80 9.28
CA GLN A 351 -4.33 -21.96 10.39
C GLN A 351 -3.07 -21.16 10.04
N LEU A 352 -2.08 -21.77 9.36
CA LEU A 352 -0.89 -21.08 8.86
C LEU A 352 -1.24 -19.97 7.87
N ALA A 353 -2.18 -20.22 6.96
CA ALA A 353 -2.62 -19.21 6.01
C ALA A 353 -3.29 -17.99 6.71
N GLU A 354 -4.04 -18.23 7.78
CA GLU A 354 -4.65 -17.19 8.60
C GLU A 354 -3.62 -16.39 9.40
N MET A 355 -2.44 -16.94 9.66
CA MET A 355 -1.34 -16.32 10.41
C MET A 355 -0.33 -15.59 9.54
N LYS A 356 -0.50 -15.55 8.22
CA LYS A 356 0.49 -15.00 7.28
C LYS A 356 1.01 -13.61 7.64
N THR A 357 0.17 -12.74 8.21
CA THR A 357 0.52 -11.37 8.60
C THR A 357 0.82 -11.22 10.09
N ALA A 358 0.69 -12.31 10.87
CA ALA A 358 0.90 -12.24 12.32
C ALA A 358 2.38 -12.10 12.66
N LEU A 359 2.70 -11.13 13.52
CA LEU A 359 4.01 -10.94 14.11
C LEU A 359 4.11 -11.63 15.48
N LEU A 360 2.98 -11.78 16.16
CA LEU A 360 2.84 -12.52 17.41
C LEU A 360 1.64 -13.46 17.31
N VAL A 361 1.86 -14.73 17.64
CA VAL A 361 0.80 -15.76 17.73
C VAL A 361 0.83 -16.35 19.12
N TRP A 362 -0.32 -16.45 19.74
CA TRP A 362 -0.44 -17.03 21.07
C TRP A 362 -1.59 -18.07 21.15
N ALA A 363 -1.48 -18.96 22.09
CA ALA A 363 -2.50 -19.99 22.36
C ALA A 363 -2.73 -20.12 23.84
N ASP A 364 -4.00 -20.36 24.23
CA ASP A 364 -4.34 -20.71 25.62
C ASP A 364 -4.01 -22.18 25.89
N GLU A 365 -3.79 -22.46 27.16
CA GLU A 365 -3.75 -23.75 27.84
C GLU A 365 -3.39 -24.95 26.96
N PHE A 366 -2.20 -25.46 27.13
CA PHE A 366 -1.84 -26.77 26.61
C PHE A 366 -2.45 -27.84 27.55
N SER A 367 -3.31 -28.68 27.04
CA SER A 367 -3.69 -29.89 27.78
C SER A 367 -2.47 -30.76 27.93
N GLU A 368 -2.15 -31.19 29.16
CA GLU A 368 -1.21 -32.28 29.39
C GLU A 368 -1.59 -33.45 28.46
N GLY A 369 -0.65 -33.81 27.58
CA GLY A 369 -0.88 -34.87 26.60
C GLY A 369 -1.19 -36.18 27.29
N LYS A 370 -2.33 -36.77 26.90
CA LYS A 370 -2.56 -38.22 27.11
C LYS A 370 -1.76 -38.98 26.07
#